data_5f98c5151db9ce995c71ee8ebf36e84a
#
_entry.id   5f98c5151db9ce995c71ee8ebf36e84a
#
_cell.length_a   1.000
_cell.length_b   1.000
_cell.length_c   1.000
_cell.angle_alpha   90.00
_cell.angle_beta   90.00
_cell.angle_gamma   90.00
#
_symmetry.space_group_name_H-M   'P 1'
#
loop_
_entity.id
_entity.type
_entity.pdbx_description
1 polymer ?
#
loop_
_entity_poly.entity_id
_entity_poly.type
_entity_poly.pdbx_seq_one_letter_code
_entity_poly.pdbx_strand_id
1 'polypeptide(L)'
;MKLIRQATYALFMTFLVLSTYQCSSSKQAALQTNQIALQEKPTFQIDEVVFQEWYAGIKVGGTGFNIFLPNITNDNNITLENVYFRNLQGKIVKGDGFYTAVLKNPSPYYTWEYPEKPADYPFDLKENECVISYIENSQRKYFKTTTLNEKAGAYYENGHPSIYEGEPANAIATVEED
;
A
#
# COMPACT_ATOMS: atom_id res chain seq x y z
N MET A 1 -47.40 20.21 -54.80
CA MET A 1 -45.97 19.74 -54.83
C MET A 1 -45.00 20.60 -54.00
N LYS A 2 -45.19 21.91 -53.79
CA LYS A 2 -44.25 22.74 -52.95
C LYS A 2 -44.29 22.36 -51.44
N LEU A 3 -45.46 22.06 -50.86
CA LEU A 3 -45.65 21.71 -49.45
C LEU A 3 -44.97 20.39 -49.06
N ILE A 4 -45.00 19.38 -49.91
CA ILE A 4 -44.38 18.09 -49.67
C ILE A 4 -42.84 18.21 -49.63
N ARG A 5 -42.31 19.07 -50.47
CA ARG A 5 -40.86 19.32 -50.56
C ARG A 5 -40.32 20.09 -49.31
N GLN A 6 -41.13 20.99 -48.77
CA GLN A 6 -40.76 21.70 -47.53
C GLN A 6 -40.83 20.76 -46.28
N ALA A 7 -41.79 19.85 -46.24
CA ALA A 7 -41.89 18.89 -45.15
C ALA A 7 -40.72 17.89 -45.14
N THR A 8 -40.25 17.44 -46.31
CA THR A 8 -39.08 16.54 -46.36
C THR A 8 -37.78 17.21 -45.94
N TYR A 9 -37.60 18.49 -46.24
CA TYR A 9 -36.41 19.23 -45.77
C TYR A 9 -36.43 19.46 -44.25
N ALA A 10 -37.58 19.73 -43.66
CA ALA A 10 -37.71 19.90 -42.25
C ALA A 10 -37.41 18.59 -41.48
N LEU A 11 -37.90 17.45 -42.01
CA LEU A 11 -37.63 16.14 -41.42
C LEU A 11 -36.18 15.71 -41.52
N PHE A 12 -35.52 16.04 -42.62
CA PHE A 12 -34.10 15.74 -42.83
C PHE A 12 -33.17 16.59 -41.93
N MET A 13 -33.52 17.86 -41.71
CA MET A 13 -32.79 18.74 -40.79
C MET A 13 -32.94 18.31 -39.33
N THR A 14 -34.12 17.84 -38.88
CA THR A 14 -34.28 17.35 -37.54
C THR A 14 -33.50 16.05 -37.27
N PHE A 15 -33.37 15.17 -38.29
CA PHE A 15 -32.58 13.95 -38.18
C PHE A 15 -31.06 14.23 -38.11
N LEU A 16 -30.57 15.26 -38.78
CA LEU A 16 -29.19 15.65 -38.77
C LEU A 16 -28.75 16.25 -37.42
N VAL A 17 -29.64 16.95 -36.72
CA VAL A 17 -29.35 17.54 -35.40
C VAL A 17 -29.34 16.49 -34.31
N LEU A 18 -30.16 15.42 -34.41
CA LEU A 18 -30.21 14.31 -33.45
C LEU A 18 -28.96 13.40 -33.52
N SER A 19 -28.27 13.34 -34.67
CA SER A 19 -27.06 12.51 -34.80
C SER A 19 -25.80 13.11 -34.20
N THR A 20 -25.78 14.40 -33.82
CA THR A 20 -24.61 15.05 -33.24
C THR A 20 -24.54 14.95 -31.70
N TYR A 21 -25.58 14.45 -31.03
CA TYR A 21 -25.59 14.32 -29.58
C TYR A 21 -25.05 12.99 -29.03
N GLN A 22 -24.61 12.06 -29.88
CA GLN A 22 -24.13 10.74 -29.45
C GLN A 22 -22.59 10.57 -29.43
N CYS A 23 -21.81 11.62 -29.55
CA CYS A 23 -20.34 11.50 -29.62
C CYS A 23 -19.61 12.22 -28.49
N SER A 24 -20.07 12.16 -27.23
CA SER A 24 -19.29 12.68 -26.10
C SER A 24 -19.20 11.79 -24.86
N SER A 25 -19.63 10.53 -24.94
CA SER A 25 -19.57 9.62 -23.77
C SER A 25 -18.56 8.49 -23.86
N SER A 26 -17.70 8.44 -24.88
CA SER A 26 -16.73 7.34 -25.03
C SER A 26 -15.27 7.69 -24.68
N LYS A 27 -14.99 8.87 -24.12
CA LYS A 27 -13.64 9.22 -23.66
C LYS A 27 -13.49 9.35 -22.14
N GLN A 28 -14.53 9.08 -21.36
CA GLN A 28 -14.44 9.05 -19.90
C GLN A 28 -14.27 7.65 -19.31
N ALA A 29 -14.18 6.61 -20.12
CA ALA A 29 -14.01 5.23 -19.65
C ALA A 29 -12.55 4.79 -19.43
N ALA A 30 -11.56 5.68 -19.59
CA ALA A 30 -10.14 5.32 -19.51
C ALA A 30 -9.39 5.89 -18.31
N LEU A 31 -10.08 6.49 -17.33
CA LEU A 31 -9.48 6.98 -16.09
C LEU A 31 -10.39 6.63 -14.89
N GLN A 32 -10.84 5.38 -14.83
CA GLN A 32 -11.10 4.78 -13.53
C GLN A 32 -9.73 4.45 -12.93
N THR A 33 -9.07 5.46 -12.40
CA THR A 33 -8.14 5.26 -11.30
C THR A 33 -8.96 4.50 -10.25
N ASN A 34 -8.71 3.19 -10.10
CA ASN A 34 -9.26 2.41 -9.00
C ASN A 34 -8.78 3.09 -7.73
N GLN A 35 -9.53 4.09 -7.25
CA GLN A 35 -9.27 4.69 -5.95
C GLN A 35 -9.48 3.56 -4.94
N ILE A 36 -8.39 3.05 -4.44
CA ILE A 36 -8.39 2.05 -3.39
C ILE A 36 -9.06 2.70 -2.18
N ALA A 37 -10.19 2.13 -1.76
CA ALA A 37 -10.92 2.62 -0.61
C ALA A 37 -10.12 2.30 0.66
N LEU A 38 -9.57 3.33 1.29
CA LEU A 38 -8.87 3.22 2.56
C LEU A 38 -9.87 3.32 3.71
N GLN A 39 -9.80 2.38 4.64
CA GLN A 39 -10.59 2.38 5.87
C GLN A 39 -9.81 3.09 6.97
N GLU A 40 -10.47 3.95 7.75
CA GLU A 40 -9.89 4.58 8.93
C GLU A 40 -9.97 3.68 10.17
N LYS A 41 -10.89 2.73 10.17
CA LYS A 41 -11.03 1.73 11.24
C LYS A 41 -11.06 0.34 10.66
N PRO A 42 -10.18 -0.56 11.10
CA PRO A 42 -10.23 -1.94 10.66
C PRO A 42 -11.37 -2.70 11.38
N THR A 43 -11.69 -3.87 10.86
CA THR A 43 -12.68 -4.79 11.45
C THR A 43 -12.06 -5.68 12.54
N PHE A 44 -10.77 -5.55 12.78
CA PHE A 44 -10.01 -6.24 13.82
C PHE A 44 -9.40 -5.22 14.78
N GLN A 45 -9.03 -5.67 15.98
CA GLN A 45 -8.31 -4.82 16.91
C GLN A 45 -6.82 -4.84 16.58
N ILE A 46 -6.22 -3.68 16.58
CA ILE A 46 -4.79 -3.45 16.43
C ILE A 46 -4.41 -2.27 17.31
N ASP A 47 -3.34 -2.43 18.06
CA ASP A 47 -2.72 -1.34 18.79
C ASP A 47 -1.90 -0.46 17.83
N GLU A 48 -1.03 0.40 18.35
CA GLU A 48 -0.14 1.19 17.53
C GLU A 48 0.81 0.32 16.70
N VAL A 49 1.04 0.71 15.45
CA VAL A 49 2.05 0.08 14.60
C VAL A 49 3.42 0.54 15.05
N VAL A 50 4.28 -0.40 15.39
CA VAL A 50 5.66 -0.10 15.79
C VAL A 50 6.58 -0.28 14.60
N PHE A 51 7.46 0.69 14.34
CA PHE A 51 8.47 0.56 13.31
C PHE A 51 9.87 0.80 13.86
N GLN A 52 10.85 0.19 13.23
CA GLN A 52 12.25 0.27 13.56
C GLN A 52 13.07 0.34 12.28
N GLU A 53 13.83 1.40 12.11
CA GLU A 53 14.77 1.46 11.01
C GLU A 53 15.91 0.45 11.23
N TRP A 54 16.37 -0.19 10.16
CA TRP A 54 17.48 -1.13 10.25
C TRP A 54 18.55 -0.84 9.19
N TYR A 55 19.78 -1.17 9.56
CA TYR A 55 20.98 -0.99 8.76
C TYR A 55 21.77 -2.29 8.75
N ALA A 56 22.26 -2.69 7.56
CA ALA A 56 23.15 -3.83 7.44
C ALA A 56 24.61 -3.36 7.49
N GLY A 57 25.44 -4.03 8.26
CA GLY A 57 26.86 -3.69 8.43
C GLY A 57 27.74 -4.02 7.25
N ILE A 58 27.26 -4.79 6.29
CA ILE A 58 28.00 -5.16 5.08
C ILE A 58 27.77 -4.14 3.97
N LYS A 59 28.79 -3.97 3.11
CA LYS A 59 28.81 -2.94 2.05
C LYS A 59 27.57 -2.94 1.13
N VAL A 60 26.96 -4.09 0.90
CA VAL A 60 25.79 -4.26 0.04
C VAL A 60 24.57 -4.80 0.79
N GLY A 61 24.50 -4.59 2.08
CA GLY A 61 23.43 -5.10 2.93
C GLY A 61 22.15 -4.27 2.89
N GLY A 62 22.28 -2.99 2.57
CA GLY A 62 21.14 -2.06 2.46
C GLY A 62 20.57 -1.59 3.78
N THR A 63 19.38 -1.00 3.69
CA THR A 63 18.61 -0.43 4.80
C THR A 63 17.14 -0.80 4.64
N GLY A 64 16.32 -0.49 5.65
CA GLY A 64 14.88 -0.67 5.58
C GLY A 64 14.17 -0.46 6.90
N PHE A 65 12.98 -1.04 7.02
CA PHE A 65 12.16 -0.95 8.23
C PHE A 65 11.69 -2.34 8.66
N ASN A 66 11.81 -2.61 9.94
CA ASN A 66 11.04 -3.66 10.61
C ASN A 66 9.72 -3.05 11.05
N ILE A 67 8.62 -3.68 10.70
CA ILE A 67 7.28 -3.30 11.15
C ILE A 67 6.77 -4.39 12.10
N PHE A 68 6.30 -3.99 13.25
CA PHE A 68 5.71 -4.86 14.25
C PHE A 68 4.26 -4.45 14.46
N LEU A 69 3.38 -5.44 14.43
CA LEU A 69 1.95 -5.29 14.62
C LEU A 69 1.56 -6.06 15.89
N PRO A 70 1.68 -5.42 17.06
CA PRO A 70 1.39 -6.07 18.33
C PRO A 70 -0.12 -6.22 18.54
N ASN A 71 -0.50 -7.16 19.38
CA ASN A 71 -1.84 -7.31 19.95
C ASN A 71 -2.98 -7.33 18.92
N ILE A 72 -2.75 -7.94 17.76
CA ILE A 72 -3.82 -8.13 16.78
C ILE A 72 -4.77 -9.21 17.29
N THR A 73 -6.00 -8.80 17.59
CA THR A 73 -7.09 -9.73 17.89
C THR A 73 -7.85 -10.02 16.60
N ASN A 74 -7.77 -11.27 16.16
CA ASN A 74 -8.37 -11.71 14.91
C ASN A 74 -9.64 -12.55 15.16
N ASP A 75 -10.69 -11.89 15.65
CA ASP A 75 -11.98 -12.53 15.88
C ASP A 75 -12.81 -12.72 14.60
N ASN A 76 -12.45 -11.99 13.54
CA ASN A 76 -13.20 -11.92 12.28
C ASN A 76 -12.61 -12.79 11.15
N ASN A 77 -11.70 -13.70 11.48
CA ASN A 77 -11.07 -14.61 10.52
C ASN A 77 -10.46 -13.87 9.32
N ILE A 78 -9.69 -12.81 9.59
CA ILE A 78 -8.96 -12.05 8.59
C ILE A 78 -7.60 -12.68 8.29
N THR A 79 -7.08 -12.44 7.10
CA THR A 79 -5.70 -12.77 6.72
C THR A 79 -4.96 -11.48 6.39
N LEU A 80 -3.96 -11.13 7.19
CA LEU A 80 -3.08 -9.99 6.91
C LEU A 80 -2.16 -10.33 5.74
N GLU A 81 -1.93 -9.37 4.82
CA GLU A 81 -1.13 -9.61 3.62
C GLU A 81 0.15 -8.77 3.60
N ASN A 82 0.03 -7.45 3.46
CA ASN A 82 1.16 -6.56 3.26
C ASN A 82 1.05 -5.30 4.12
N VAL A 83 2.21 -4.72 4.41
CA VAL A 83 2.37 -3.37 4.94
C VAL A 83 2.96 -2.47 3.86
N TYR A 84 2.49 -1.22 3.81
CA TYR A 84 2.98 -0.15 2.96
C TYR A 84 3.39 1.03 3.84
N PHE A 85 4.64 1.44 3.76
CA PHE A 85 5.20 2.50 4.58
C PHE A 85 6.40 3.14 3.88
N ARG A 86 6.44 4.47 3.80
CA ARG A 86 7.57 5.24 3.22
C ARG A 86 8.04 4.71 1.87
N ASN A 87 7.10 4.54 0.93
CA ASN A 87 7.31 4.00 -0.43
C ASN A 87 7.81 2.55 -0.50
N LEU A 88 7.87 1.87 0.62
CA LEU A 88 8.24 0.46 0.71
C LEU A 88 7.03 -0.42 0.97
N GLN A 89 7.14 -1.66 0.55
CA GLN A 89 6.14 -2.71 0.77
C GLN A 89 6.82 -3.95 1.35
N GLY A 90 6.17 -4.59 2.31
CA GLY A 90 6.63 -5.86 2.89
C GLY A 90 5.47 -6.80 3.18
N LYS A 91 5.71 -8.09 3.02
CA LYS A 91 4.73 -9.13 3.37
C LYS A 91 4.65 -9.28 4.87
N ILE A 92 3.42 -9.38 5.41
CA ILE A 92 3.20 -9.63 6.82
C ILE A 92 3.34 -11.14 7.09
N VAL A 93 4.13 -11.46 8.11
CA VAL A 93 4.36 -12.82 8.58
C VAL A 93 3.93 -12.91 10.03
N LYS A 94 3.27 -14.00 10.40
CA LYS A 94 2.87 -14.29 11.77
C LYS A 94 4.04 -14.94 12.51
N GLY A 95 4.51 -14.29 13.56
CA GLY A 95 5.45 -14.85 14.53
C GLY A 95 4.75 -15.37 15.79
N ASP A 96 5.53 -15.66 16.81
CA ASP A 96 5.01 -16.09 18.12
C ASP A 96 4.39 -14.90 18.87
N GLY A 97 3.06 -14.78 18.80
CA GLY A 97 2.29 -13.78 19.53
C GLY A 97 2.18 -12.39 18.87
N PHE A 98 2.82 -12.15 17.73
CA PHE A 98 2.72 -10.89 17.00
C PHE A 98 2.88 -11.10 15.48
N TYR A 99 2.54 -10.08 14.71
CA TYR A 99 2.78 -10.06 13.27
C TYR A 99 3.92 -9.08 12.96
N THR A 100 4.74 -9.42 11.97
CA THR A 100 5.87 -8.59 11.56
C THR A 100 5.97 -8.51 10.04
N ALA A 101 6.61 -7.45 9.54
CA ALA A 101 7.01 -7.35 8.15
C ALA A 101 8.39 -6.68 8.06
N VAL A 102 9.21 -7.11 7.11
CA VAL A 102 10.46 -6.44 6.77
C VAL A 102 10.29 -5.72 5.45
N LEU A 103 10.53 -4.42 5.48
CA LEU A 103 10.52 -3.55 4.32
C LEU A 103 11.97 -3.28 3.94
N LYS A 104 12.39 -3.69 2.76
CA LYS A 104 13.77 -3.55 2.31
C LYS A 104 13.86 -2.45 1.25
N ASN A 105 14.80 -1.51 1.44
CA ASN A 105 15.12 -0.54 0.41
C ASN A 105 15.70 -1.28 -0.81
N PRO A 106 15.23 -1.02 -2.03
CA PRO A 106 15.78 -1.63 -3.23
C PRO A 106 17.24 -1.24 -3.49
N SER A 107 17.70 -0.08 -2.98
CA SER A 107 19.12 0.27 -3.01
C SER A 107 19.92 -0.66 -2.09
N PRO A 108 20.98 -1.30 -2.58
CA PRO A 108 21.86 -2.12 -1.74
C PRO A 108 22.81 -1.29 -0.89
N TYR A 109 22.87 0.01 -1.11
CA TYR A 109 23.80 0.90 -0.41
C TYR A 109 23.11 1.63 0.73
N TYR A 110 23.88 2.11 1.69
CA TYR A 110 23.43 3.07 2.68
C TYR A 110 22.97 4.34 1.97
N THR A 111 21.72 4.67 2.13
CA THR A 111 21.17 5.93 1.67
C THR A 111 20.28 6.49 2.76
N TRP A 112 20.44 7.79 3.03
CA TRP A 112 19.57 8.53 3.95
C TRP A 112 18.30 9.02 3.25
N GLU A 113 18.22 8.83 1.94
CA GLU A 113 17.06 9.21 1.16
C GLU A 113 16.05 8.05 1.18
N TYR A 114 14.79 8.39 1.38
CA TYR A 114 13.72 7.43 1.20
C TYR A 114 13.69 6.98 -0.28
N PRO A 115 13.38 5.73 -0.55
CA PRO A 115 13.29 5.24 -1.91
C PRO A 115 12.24 6.01 -2.69
N GLU A 116 12.51 6.25 -3.96
CA GLU A 116 11.50 6.77 -4.88
C GLU A 116 10.28 5.84 -4.88
N LYS A 117 9.09 6.44 -5.01
CA LYS A 117 7.86 5.68 -5.07
C LYS A 117 7.84 4.79 -6.32
N PRO A 118 7.77 3.45 -6.19
CA PRO A 118 7.64 2.56 -7.33
C PRO A 118 6.40 2.87 -8.16
N ALA A 119 6.47 2.64 -9.48
CA ALA A 119 5.35 2.94 -10.38
C ALA A 119 4.07 2.13 -10.07
N ASP A 120 4.23 0.97 -9.50
CA ASP A 120 3.15 0.05 -9.08
C ASP A 120 2.75 0.21 -7.60
N TYR A 121 3.37 1.16 -6.88
CA TYR A 121 3.01 1.44 -5.48
C TYR A 121 1.65 2.13 -5.42
N PRO A 122 0.64 1.50 -4.79
CA PRO A 122 -0.75 1.90 -5.01
C PRO A 122 -1.20 3.11 -4.19
N PHE A 123 -0.35 3.63 -3.30
CA PHE A 123 -0.73 4.67 -2.35
C PHE A 123 0.11 5.94 -2.48
N ASP A 124 -0.45 7.05 -2.00
CA ASP A 124 0.26 8.30 -1.77
C ASP A 124 0.25 8.57 -0.27
N LEU A 125 1.30 8.09 0.42
CA LEU A 125 1.39 8.12 1.88
C LEU A 125 2.37 9.20 2.32
N LYS A 126 2.01 9.86 3.43
CA LYS A 126 2.93 10.72 4.16
C LYS A 126 3.90 9.85 4.99
N GLU A 127 4.98 10.45 5.47
CA GLU A 127 6.01 9.76 6.28
C GLU A 127 5.47 9.12 7.57
N ASN A 128 4.39 9.69 8.11
CA ASN A 128 3.71 9.20 9.31
C ASN A 128 2.44 8.39 9.01
N GLU A 129 2.28 7.91 7.80
CA GLU A 129 1.13 7.09 7.40
C GLU A 129 1.59 5.68 7.03
N CYS A 130 0.84 4.70 7.49
CA CYS A 130 1.04 3.29 7.18
C CYS A 130 -0.27 2.68 6.69
N VAL A 131 -0.20 1.82 5.68
CA VAL A 131 -1.35 1.05 5.20
C VAL A 131 -1.09 -0.43 5.40
N ILE A 132 -2.10 -1.13 5.91
CA ILE A 132 -2.11 -2.59 6.06
C ILE A 132 -3.17 -3.15 5.13
N SER A 133 -2.78 -4.08 4.26
CA SER A 133 -3.75 -4.84 3.46
C SER A 133 -4.10 -6.16 4.13
N TYR A 134 -5.37 -6.53 4.04
CA TYR A 134 -5.89 -7.77 4.61
C TYR A 134 -7.06 -8.32 3.79
N ILE A 135 -7.28 -9.62 3.89
CA ILE A 135 -8.43 -10.31 3.30
C ILE A 135 -9.47 -10.54 4.39
N GLU A 136 -10.68 -10.14 4.13
CA GLU A 136 -11.87 -10.44 4.93
C GLU A 136 -13.01 -10.84 4.01
N ASN A 137 -13.67 -11.98 4.28
CA ASN A 137 -14.74 -12.51 3.43
C ASN A 137 -14.35 -12.60 1.94
N SER A 138 -13.13 -13.06 1.66
CA SER A 138 -12.54 -13.15 0.31
C SER A 138 -12.39 -11.81 -0.43
N GLN A 139 -12.50 -10.69 0.26
CA GLN A 139 -12.29 -9.35 -0.28
C GLN A 139 -11.05 -8.73 0.33
N ARG A 140 -10.18 -8.14 -0.53
CA ARG A 140 -9.05 -7.37 -0.09
C ARG A 140 -9.49 -6.00 0.38
N LYS A 141 -9.08 -5.63 1.57
CA LYS A 141 -9.34 -4.36 2.22
C LYS A 141 -8.03 -3.71 2.65
N TYR A 142 -8.08 -2.41 2.87
CA TYR A 142 -6.92 -1.62 3.23
C TYR A 142 -7.27 -0.71 4.40
N PHE A 143 -6.48 -0.80 5.45
CA PHE A 143 -6.59 0.02 6.65
C PHE A 143 -5.41 0.99 6.71
N LYS A 144 -5.71 2.29 6.80
CA LYS A 144 -4.70 3.33 6.98
C LYS A 144 -4.65 3.78 8.44
N THR A 145 -3.44 3.88 8.97
CA THR A 145 -3.19 4.40 10.32
C THR A 145 -2.08 5.46 10.33
N THR A 146 -2.20 6.38 11.27
CA THR A 146 -1.17 7.36 11.63
C THR A 146 -0.66 7.14 13.06
N THR A 147 -1.20 6.14 13.75
CA THR A 147 -0.76 5.77 15.10
C THR A 147 0.46 4.87 14.97
N LEU A 148 1.62 5.52 14.94
CA LEU A 148 2.93 4.88 14.74
C LEU A 148 3.83 5.18 15.93
N ASN A 149 4.60 4.17 16.35
CA ASN A 149 5.63 4.30 17.38
C ASN A 149 6.98 3.89 16.79
N GLU A 150 7.97 4.75 16.92
CA GLU A 150 9.32 4.51 16.44
C GLU A 150 10.18 3.91 17.56
N LYS A 151 10.85 2.81 17.23
CA LYS A 151 11.91 2.24 18.09
C LYS A 151 13.29 2.67 17.61
N ALA A 152 14.25 2.63 18.51
CA ALA A 152 15.66 2.83 18.16
C ALA A 152 16.07 1.91 17.00
N GLY A 153 16.89 2.44 16.10
CA GLY A 153 17.35 1.72 14.91
C GLY A 153 18.10 0.44 15.29
N ALA A 154 18.01 -0.57 14.43
CA ALA A 154 18.73 -1.83 14.58
C ALA A 154 19.90 -1.93 13.60
N TYR A 155 21.03 -2.43 14.07
CA TYR A 155 22.20 -2.69 13.25
C TYR A 155 22.44 -4.20 13.12
N TYR A 156 22.55 -4.70 11.90
CA TYR A 156 22.82 -6.10 11.62
C TYR A 156 24.19 -6.26 10.97
N GLU A 157 25.15 -6.76 11.72
CA GLU A 157 26.55 -6.87 11.29
C GLU A 157 26.72 -7.64 9.97
N ASN A 158 25.98 -8.73 9.79
CA ASN A 158 26.06 -9.60 8.64
C ASN A 158 24.90 -9.43 7.63
N GLY A 159 24.16 -8.33 7.72
CA GLY A 159 22.97 -8.08 6.95
C GLY A 159 21.69 -8.53 7.67
N HIS A 160 20.56 -7.97 7.23
CA HIS A 160 19.27 -8.25 7.84
C HIS A 160 18.89 -9.73 7.67
N PRO A 161 18.55 -10.44 8.75
CA PRO A 161 18.10 -11.82 8.65
C PRO A 161 16.82 -11.92 7.81
N SER A 162 16.75 -12.90 6.93
CA SER A 162 15.56 -13.14 6.14
C SER A 162 14.48 -13.78 7.00
N ILE A 163 13.40 -13.07 7.22
CA ILE A 163 12.21 -13.67 7.89
C ILE A 163 11.53 -14.75 7.04
N TYR A 164 11.92 -14.88 5.77
CA TYR A 164 11.41 -15.89 4.85
C TYR A 164 12.09 -17.25 4.98
N GLU A 165 13.21 -17.32 5.69
CA GLU A 165 14.00 -18.55 5.90
C GLU A 165 13.62 -19.32 7.17
N GLY A 166 12.53 -18.96 7.83
CA GLY A 166 11.92 -19.74 8.90
C GLY A 166 12.59 -19.65 10.27
N GLU A 167 13.63 -18.81 10.43
CA GLU A 167 14.16 -18.50 11.75
C GLU A 167 13.46 -17.26 12.32
N PRO A 168 12.88 -17.33 13.53
CA PRO A 168 12.39 -16.15 14.20
C PRO A 168 13.56 -15.19 14.42
N ALA A 169 13.34 -13.91 14.10
CA ALA A 169 14.33 -12.84 14.33
C ALA A 169 14.57 -12.62 15.83
N ASN A 170 15.22 -13.57 16.51
CA ASN A 170 15.57 -13.49 17.92
C ASN A 170 16.85 -12.70 18.18
N ALA A 171 17.45 -12.11 17.15
CA ALA A 171 18.60 -11.27 17.30
C ALA A 171 18.24 -9.78 17.12
N ILE A 172 17.42 -9.24 18.00
CA ILE A 172 17.42 -7.81 18.24
C ILE A 172 18.67 -7.56 19.09
N ALA A 173 19.74 -7.14 18.44
CA ALA A 173 20.87 -6.58 19.18
C ALA A 173 20.39 -5.26 19.77
N THR A 174 19.98 -5.27 21.02
CA THR A 174 19.87 -4.06 21.81
C THR A 174 21.27 -3.57 22.04
N VAL A 175 21.59 -2.38 21.54
CA VAL A 175 22.79 -1.66 21.97
C VAL A 175 22.49 -1.27 23.43
N GLU A 176 23.12 -1.96 24.38
CA GLU A 176 23.16 -1.49 25.75
C GLU A 176 24.09 -0.26 25.75
N GLU A 177 23.53 0.88 26.12
CA GLU A 177 24.33 2.08 26.42
C GLU A 177 25.11 1.82 27.73
N ASP A 178 26.42 1.80 27.61
CA ASP A 178 27.34 1.88 28.74
C ASP A 178 27.46 3.32 29.29
#